data_43398da1f0de4e130e5596b4e1de7812
#
_entry.id   43398da1f0de4e130e5596b4e1de7812
#
_cell.length_a   1.000
_cell.length_b   1.000
_cell.length_c   1.000
_cell.angle_alpha   90.00
_cell.angle_beta   90.00
_cell.angle_gamma   90.00
#
_symmetry.space_group_name_H-M   'P 1'
#
loop_
_entity.id
_entity.type
_entity.pdbx_description
1 polymer ?
#
loop_
_entity_poly.entity_id
_entity_poly.type
_entity_poly.pdbx_seq_one_letter_code
_entity_poly.pdbx_strand_id
1 'polypeptide(L)'
;MRKIADTLAGLVITAWIGSLWGIGYLAVPVLFQAQPDRMLAGMLAGKMFTLVAYIGMACACYLLTHGIKKFGRAAFRQTAFRIVILLLLMTIIMQFGIQPIMSSLKTQAFPSDIMQSAFAGQFKILHGISSLLYLAQSLLGAVLVLKTQRCSIIETTQSTAHSNS
;
A
#
# COMPACT_ATOMS: atom_id res chain seq x y z
N MET A 1 4.37 -4.26 28.06
CA MET A 1 4.80 -4.81 26.76
C MET A 1 3.65 -4.92 25.73
N ARG A 2 2.47 -5.40 26.09
CA ARG A 2 1.31 -5.48 25.15
C ARG A 2 0.86 -4.12 24.57
N LYS A 3 0.73 -3.10 25.41
CA LYS A 3 0.34 -1.73 24.98
C LYS A 3 1.32 -1.12 23.96
N ILE A 4 2.62 -1.33 24.17
CA ILE A 4 3.66 -0.83 23.23
C ILE A 4 3.53 -1.50 21.87
N ALA A 5 3.30 -2.81 21.81
CA ALA A 5 3.13 -3.54 20.56
C ALA A 5 1.86 -3.12 19.79
N ASP A 6 0.78 -2.81 20.51
CA ASP A 6 -0.45 -2.30 19.89
C ASP A 6 -0.26 -0.87 19.35
N THR A 7 0.45 -0.01 20.07
CA THR A 7 0.82 1.34 19.59
C THR A 7 1.72 1.26 18.35
N LEU A 8 2.73 0.39 18.37
CA LEU A 8 3.60 0.15 17.21
C LEU A 8 2.80 -0.36 16.00
N ALA A 9 1.83 -1.27 16.19
CA ALA A 9 0.98 -1.73 15.11
C ALA A 9 0.17 -0.58 14.48
N GLY A 10 -0.34 0.34 15.30
CA GLY A 10 -1.01 1.56 14.82
C GLY A 10 -0.09 2.46 14.00
N LEU A 11 1.13 2.70 14.49
CA LEU A 11 2.15 3.50 13.78
C LEU A 11 2.55 2.85 12.44
N VAL A 12 2.73 1.54 12.42
CA VAL A 12 3.07 0.78 11.20
C VAL A 12 1.95 0.89 10.15
N ILE A 13 0.69 0.79 10.56
CA ILE A 13 -0.46 0.98 9.66
C ILE A 13 -0.45 2.42 9.10
N THR A 14 -0.26 3.41 9.95
CA THR A 14 -0.25 4.83 9.54
C THR A 14 0.91 5.11 8.58
N ALA A 15 2.11 4.62 8.87
CA ALA A 15 3.26 4.76 8.00
C ALA A 15 3.06 4.08 6.64
N TRP A 16 2.51 2.87 6.62
CA TRP A 16 2.23 2.13 5.38
C TRP A 16 1.21 2.87 4.51
N ILE A 17 0.04 3.18 5.07
CA ILE A 17 -1.03 3.81 4.29
C ILE A 17 -0.67 5.26 3.94
N GLY A 18 0.01 5.97 4.84
CA GLY A 18 0.53 7.31 4.57
C GLY A 18 1.57 7.34 3.45
N SER A 19 2.50 6.38 3.40
CA SER A 19 3.46 6.26 2.30
C SER A 19 2.77 5.92 0.97
N LEU A 20 1.78 5.02 0.99
CA LEU A 20 1.00 4.69 -0.18
C LEU A 20 0.29 5.94 -0.73
N TRP A 21 -0.41 6.70 0.09
CA TRP A 21 -1.10 7.92 -0.35
C TRP A 21 -0.14 9.04 -0.75
N GLY A 22 0.92 9.25 0.03
CA GLY A 22 1.91 10.28 -0.24
C GLY A 22 2.62 10.08 -1.58
N ILE A 23 2.99 8.86 -1.91
CA ILE A 23 3.64 8.56 -3.18
C ILE A 23 2.63 8.62 -4.33
N GLY A 24 1.49 7.93 -4.25
CA GLY A 24 0.57 7.80 -5.36
C GLY A 24 -0.18 9.06 -5.73
N TYR A 25 -0.65 9.81 -4.74
CA TYR A 25 -1.50 10.98 -4.98
C TYR A 25 -0.79 12.33 -4.88
N LEU A 26 0.41 12.37 -4.30
CA LEU A 26 1.17 13.61 -4.15
C LEU A 26 2.48 13.55 -4.94
N ALA A 27 3.38 12.64 -4.63
CA ALA A 27 4.73 12.66 -5.19
C ALA A 27 4.76 12.36 -6.69
N VAL A 28 4.01 11.35 -7.15
CA VAL A 28 3.99 10.96 -8.57
C VAL A 28 3.34 12.03 -9.44
N PRO A 29 2.18 12.63 -9.13
CA PRO A 29 1.66 13.75 -9.91
C PRO A 29 2.61 14.94 -9.99
N VAL A 30 3.23 15.33 -8.86
CA VAL A 30 4.22 16.41 -8.83
C VAL A 30 5.45 16.08 -9.70
N LEU A 31 5.92 14.83 -9.63
CA LEU A 31 7.04 14.36 -10.46
C LEU A 31 6.74 14.53 -11.96
N PHE A 32 5.54 14.13 -12.42
CA PHE A 32 5.14 14.27 -13.83
C PHE A 32 4.90 15.71 -14.27
N GLN A 33 4.64 16.63 -13.34
CA GLN A 33 4.54 18.07 -13.62
C GLN A 33 5.92 18.74 -13.67
N ALA A 34 6.83 18.33 -12.78
CA ALA A 34 8.14 18.94 -12.63
C ALA A 34 9.17 18.44 -13.66
N GLN A 35 9.02 17.17 -14.12
CA GLN A 35 9.97 16.55 -15.03
C GLN A 35 9.47 16.63 -16.48
N PRO A 36 10.20 17.38 -17.36
CA PRO A 36 9.85 17.52 -18.78
C PRO A 36 9.92 16.20 -19.55
N ASP A 37 10.91 15.36 -19.21
CA ASP A 37 11.06 14.02 -19.80
C ASP A 37 10.08 13.03 -19.15
N ARG A 38 9.00 12.72 -19.87
CA ARG A 38 7.95 11.79 -19.41
C ARG A 38 8.45 10.36 -19.22
N MET A 39 9.44 9.95 -20.01
CA MET A 39 10.02 8.61 -19.88
C MET A 39 10.80 8.49 -18.58
N LEU A 40 11.64 9.48 -18.28
CA LEU A 40 12.38 9.54 -17.01
C LEU A 40 11.43 9.65 -15.82
N ALA A 41 10.40 10.50 -15.89
CA ALA A 41 9.36 10.60 -14.86
C ALA A 41 8.68 9.25 -14.62
N GLY A 42 8.32 8.52 -15.67
CA GLY A 42 7.72 7.18 -15.56
C GLY A 42 8.65 6.12 -14.97
N MET A 43 9.95 6.20 -15.23
CA MET A 43 10.96 5.32 -14.62
C MET A 43 11.12 5.61 -13.12
N LEU A 44 11.22 6.88 -12.74
CA LEU A 44 11.33 7.30 -11.35
C LEU A 44 10.08 6.94 -10.55
N ALA A 45 8.88 7.20 -11.10
CA ALA A 45 7.62 6.78 -10.48
C ALA A 45 7.59 5.27 -10.23
N GLY A 46 8.05 4.46 -11.19
CA GLY A 46 8.15 3.02 -11.02
C GLY A 46 9.05 2.60 -9.85
N LYS A 47 10.21 3.26 -9.67
CA LYS A 47 11.10 3.02 -8.53
C LYS A 47 10.44 3.42 -7.19
N MET A 48 9.71 4.53 -7.16
CA MET A 48 8.98 4.97 -5.96
C MET A 48 7.88 3.98 -5.58
N PHE A 49 7.10 3.49 -6.53
CA PHE A 49 6.10 2.44 -6.27
C PHE A 49 6.73 1.13 -5.79
N THR A 50 7.87 0.75 -6.35
CA THR A 50 8.63 -0.42 -5.90
C THR A 50 9.05 -0.28 -4.44
N LEU A 51 9.58 0.88 -4.05
CA LEU A 51 9.97 1.14 -2.66
C LEU A 51 8.77 1.04 -1.70
N VAL A 52 7.64 1.67 -2.05
CA VAL A 52 6.41 1.61 -1.25
C VAL A 52 5.88 0.17 -1.15
N ALA A 53 6.00 -0.63 -2.22
CA ALA A 53 5.60 -2.02 -2.19
C ALA A 53 6.43 -2.85 -1.19
N TYR A 54 7.75 -2.67 -1.16
CA TYR A 54 8.61 -3.34 -0.17
C TYR A 54 8.33 -2.89 1.26
N ILE A 55 8.13 -1.60 1.49
CA ILE A 55 7.69 -1.07 2.79
C ILE A 55 6.35 -1.71 3.19
N GLY A 56 5.40 -1.74 2.28
CA GLY A 56 4.09 -2.34 2.50
C GLY A 56 4.16 -3.83 2.85
N MET A 57 4.99 -4.60 2.15
CA MET A 57 5.20 -6.02 2.46
C MET A 57 5.81 -6.21 3.85
N ALA A 58 6.81 -5.42 4.22
CA ALA A 58 7.41 -5.48 5.55
C ALA A 58 6.38 -5.13 6.66
N CYS A 59 5.60 -4.07 6.45
CA CYS A 59 4.52 -3.68 7.37
C CYS A 59 3.46 -4.79 7.49
N ALA A 60 3.02 -5.37 6.38
CA ALA A 60 2.04 -6.45 6.38
C ALA A 60 2.55 -7.68 7.13
N CYS A 61 3.80 -8.11 6.90
CA CYS A 61 4.42 -9.22 7.61
C CYS A 61 4.46 -8.96 9.13
N TYR A 62 4.82 -7.75 9.54
CA TYR A 62 4.80 -7.36 10.96
C TYR A 62 3.38 -7.44 11.54
N LEU A 63 2.38 -6.86 10.87
CA LEU A 63 1.00 -6.84 11.33
C LEU A 63 0.37 -8.23 11.41
N LEU A 64 0.66 -9.10 10.45
CA LEU A 64 0.19 -10.48 10.45
C LEU A 64 0.81 -11.29 11.59
N THR A 65 2.12 -11.17 11.81
CA THR A 65 2.80 -11.85 12.92
C THR A 65 2.32 -11.34 14.28
N HIS A 66 2.12 -10.03 14.42
CA HIS A 66 1.53 -9.42 15.62
C HIS A 66 0.10 -9.94 15.86
N GLY A 67 -0.74 -9.96 14.84
CA GLY A 67 -2.12 -10.45 14.92
C GLY A 67 -2.20 -11.92 15.34
N ILE A 68 -1.37 -12.79 14.77
CA ILE A 68 -1.29 -14.21 15.14
C ILE A 68 -0.84 -14.38 16.59
N LYS A 69 0.19 -13.64 17.03
CA LYS A 69 0.67 -13.68 18.42
C LYS A 69 -0.39 -13.20 19.43
N LYS A 70 -1.21 -12.22 19.04
CA LYS A 70 -2.23 -11.62 19.91
C LYS A 70 -3.50 -12.48 20.01
N PHE A 71 -3.98 -13.04 18.90
CA PHE A 71 -5.29 -13.68 18.78
C PHE A 71 -5.22 -15.17 18.38
N GLY A 72 -4.03 -15.70 18.08
CA GLY A 72 -3.88 -17.06 17.59
C GLY A 72 -4.70 -17.31 16.31
N ARG A 73 -5.36 -18.46 16.24
CA ARG A 73 -6.24 -18.81 15.11
C ARG A 73 -7.46 -17.89 14.94
N ALA A 74 -7.91 -17.23 16.02
CA ALA A 74 -9.02 -16.27 15.94
C ALA A 74 -8.65 -14.98 15.14
N ALA A 75 -7.36 -14.71 14.89
CA ALA A 75 -6.91 -13.60 14.05
C ALA A 75 -7.55 -13.65 12.66
N PHE A 76 -7.67 -14.81 12.04
CA PHE A 76 -8.28 -14.99 10.71
C PHE A 76 -9.75 -14.59 10.62
N ARG A 77 -10.47 -14.57 11.75
CA ARG A 77 -11.86 -14.10 11.83
C ARG A 77 -11.96 -12.57 11.95
N GLN A 78 -10.87 -11.89 12.25
CA GLN A 78 -10.83 -10.43 12.40
C GLN A 78 -10.82 -9.75 11.03
N THR A 79 -11.70 -8.78 10.83
CA THR A 79 -11.79 -8.04 9.54
C THR A 79 -10.50 -7.29 9.23
N ALA A 80 -9.85 -6.65 10.23
CA ALA A 80 -8.59 -5.95 10.03
C ALA A 80 -7.49 -6.90 9.52
N PHE A 81 -7.38 -8.09 10.09
CA PHE A 81 -6.42 -9.11 9.67
C PHE A 81 -6.65 -9.55 8.21
N ARG A 82 -7.91 -9.78 7.82
CA ARG A 82 -8.27 -10.13 6.43
C ARG A 82 -7.95 -9.01 5.45
N ILE A 83 -8.17 -7.74 5.85
CA ILE A 83 -7.79 -6.58 5.01
C ILE A 83 -6.28 -6.54 4.81
N VAL A 84 -5.47 -6.78 5.85
CA VAL A 84 -4.00 -6.80 5.73
C VAL A 84 -3.54 -7.91 4.77
N ILE A 85 -4.13 -9.11 4.85
CA ILE A 85 -3.84 -10.19 3.89
C ILE A 85 -4.18 -9.76 2.47
N LEU A 86 -5.35 -9.17 2.24
CA LEU A 86 -5.79 -8.74 0.92
C LEU A 86 -4.87 -7.66 0.35
N LEU A 87 -4.50 -6.67 1.17
CA LEU A 87 -3.54 -5.62 0.79
C LEU A 87 -2.17 -6.20 0.43
N LEU A 88 -1.67 -7.17 1.20
CA LEU A 88 -0.42 -7.85 0.91
C LEU A 88 -0.48 -8.61 -0.42
N LEU A 89 -1.57 -9.35 -0.66
CA LEU A 89 -1.76 -10.09 -1.91
C LEU A 89 -1.79 -9.16 -3.13
N MET A 90 -2.54 -8.07 -3.04
CA MET A 90 -2.59 -7.05 -4.09
C MET A 90 -1.20 -6.43 -4.34
N THR A 91 -0.45 -6.14 -3.28
CA THR A 91 0.92 -5.62 -3.40
C THR A 91 1.85 -6.60 -4.10
N ILE A 92 1.78 -7.89 -3.76
CA ILE A 92 2.57 -8.95 -4.40
C ILE A 92 2.22 -9.06 -5.89
N ILE A 93 0.93 -9.09 -6.24
CA ILE A 93 0.47 -9.16 -7.63
C ILE A 93 0.98 -7.97 -8.43
N MET A 94 0.87 -6.76 -7.87
CA MET A 94 1.37 -5.55 -8.54
C MET A 94 2.89 -5.57 -8.70
N GLN A 95 3.64 -5.91 -7.65
CA GLN A 95 5.09 -5.81 -7.64
C GLN A 95 5.78 -6.90 -8.47
N PHE A 96 5.29 -8.13 -8.41
CA PHE A 96 5.92 -9.27 -9.08
C PHE A 96 5.19 -9.72 -10.36
N GLY A 97 3.92 -9.33 -10.54
CA GLY A 97 3.14 -9.61 -11.74
C GLY A 97 3.19 -8.46 -12.74
N ILE A 98 2.63 -7.31 -12.39
CA ILE A 98 2.40 -6.22 -13.34
C ILE A 98 3.68 -5.38 -13.58
N GLN A 99 4.39 -5.03 -12.51
CA GLN A 99 5.54 -4.12 -12.59
C GLN A 99 6.67 -4.61 -13.51
N PRO A 100 7.10 -5.88 -13.49
CA PRO A 100 8.15 -6.36 -14.40
C PRO A 100 7.71 -6.32 -15.86
N ILE A 101 6.44 -6.61 -16.15
CA ILE A 101 5.91 -6.53 -17.51
C ILE A 101 5.91 -5.07 -18.00
N MET A 102 5.43 -4.13 -17.17
CA MET A 102 5.45 -2.72 -17.52
C MET A 102 6.87 -2.16 -17.71
N SER A 103 7.83 -2.61 -16.91
CA SER A 103 9.23 -2.18 -17.06
C SER A 103 9.87 -2.75 -18.32
N SER A 104 9.60 -4.01 -18.68
CA SER A 104 10.09 -4.61 -19.92
C SER A 104 9.53 -3.92 -21.17
N LEU A 105 8.25 -3.57 -21.18
CA LEU A 105 7.64 -2.83 -22.29
C LEU A 105 8.31 -1.46 -22.47
N LYS A 106 8.62 -0.74 -21.37
CA LYS A 106 9.33 0.53 -21.43
C LYS A 106 10.75 0.37 -21.99
N THR A 107 11.46 -0.68 -21.59
CA THR A 107 12.82 -0.94 -22.09
C THR A 107 12.82 -1.31 -23.58
N GLN A 108 11.82 -2.07 -24.04
CA GLN A 108 11.69 -2.44 -25.45
C GLN A 108 11.28 -1.25 -26.34
N ALA A 109 10.58 -0.27 -25.80
CA ALA A 109 10.20 0.95 -26.52
C ALA A 109 11.38 1.94 -26.69
N PHE A 110 12.41 1.84 -25.83
CA PHE A 110 13.56 2.75 -25.86
C PHE A 110 14.28 2.72 -27.23
N PRO A 111 14.67 3.88 -27.81
CA PRO A 111 14.66 5.24 -27.26
C PRO A 111 13.35 6.03 -27.45
N SER A 112 12.33 5.44 -28.08
CA SER A 112 11.04 6.09 -28.32
C SER A 112 10.19 6.14 -27.06
N ASP A 113 9.27 7.12 -26.98
CA ASP A 113 8.24 7.13 -25.93
C ASP A 113 7.34 5.90 -26.08
N ILE A 114 7.06 5.22 -24.95
CA ILE A 114 6.18 4.04 -24.90
C ILE A 114 4.81 4.32 -25.54
N MET A 115 4.29 5.54 -25.43
CA MET A 115 2.99 5.93 -26.00
C MET A 115 3.02 6.06 -27.53
N GLN A 116 4.20 6.18 -28.14
CA GLN A 116 4.40 6.24 -29.60
C GLN A 116 4.88 4.91 -30.17
N SER A 117 5.09 3.90 -29.32
CA SER A 117 5.55 2.58 -29.71
C SER A 117 4.39 1.63 -30.03
N ALA A 118 4.71 0.49 -30.70
CA ALA A 118 3.77 -0.60 -30.91
C ALA A 118 3.20 -1.19 -29.60
N PHE A 119 3.87 -0.96 -28.47
CA PHE A 119 3.49 -1.48 -27.16
C PHE A 119 2.54 -0.56 -26.38
N ALA A 120 2.16 0.60 -26.94
CA ALA A 120 1.32 1.61 -26.26
C ALA A 120 -0.03 1.03 -25.79
N GLY A 121 -0.65 0.16 -26.59
CA GLY A 121 -1.93 -0.48 -26.25
C GLY A 121 -1.82 -1.38 -25.01
N GLN A 122 -0.81 -2.24 -24.97
CA GLN A 122 -0.58 -3.16 -23.85
C GLN A 122 -0.21 -2.37 -22.58
N PHE A 123 0.62 -1.36 -22.72
CA PHE A 123 1.01 -0.51 -21.59
C PHE A 123 -0.20 0.22 -20.99
N LYS A 124 -1.09 0.78 -21.81
CA LYS A 124 -2.31 1.45 -21.34
C LYS A 124 -3.21 0.52 -20.54
N ILE A 125 -3.40 -0.72 -20.99
CA ILE A 125 -4.22 -1.72 -20.30
C ILE A 125 -3.60 -2.05 -18.93
N LEU A 126 -2.32 -2.39 -18.90
CA LEU A 126 -1.61 -2.72 -17.66
C LEU A 126 -1.59 -1.55 -16.68
N HIS A 127 -1.38 -0.34 -17.18
CA HIS A 127 -1.43 0.88 -16.38
C HIS A 127 -2.83 1.13 -15.81
N GLY A 128 -3.88 0.91 -16.59
CA GLY A 128 -5.26 0.99 -16.14
C GLY A 128 -5.58 -0.01 -15.03
N ILE A 129 -5.19 -1.28 -15.21
CA ILE A 129 -5.37 -2.32 -14.19
C ILE A 129 -4.61 -1.98 -12.91
N SER A 130 -3.34 -1.56 -13.02
CA SER A 130 -2.54 -1.17 -11.86
C SER A 130 -3.13 0.03 -11.12
N SER A 131 -3.68 1.01 -11.83
CA SER A 131 -4.34 2.17 -11.24
C SER A 131 -5.61 1.80 -10.48
N LEU A 132 -6.43 0.88 -11.01
CA LEU A 132 -7.61 0.37 -10.32
C LEU A 132 -7.24 -0.43 -9.07
N LEU A 133 -6.24 -1.30 -9.16
CA LEU A 133 -5.73 -2.04 -8.00
C LEU A 133 -5.19 -1.09 -6.93
N TYR A 134 -4.47 -0.04 -7.33
CA TYR A 134 -3.94 0.96 -6.42
C TYR A 134 -5.05 1.75 -5.72
N LEU A 135 -6.10 2.14 -6.44
CA LEU A 135 -7.27 2.78 -5.87
C LEU A 135 -7.97 1.86 -4.86
N ALA A 136 -8.15 0.58 -5.20
CA ALA A 136 -8.73 -0.40 -4.29
C ALA A 136 -7.87 -0.58 -3.02
N GLN A 137 -6.54 -0.67 -3.16
CA GLN A 137 -5.61 -0.70 -2.00
C GLN A 137 -5.75 0.56 -1.13
N SER A 138 -5.88 1.72 -1.75
CA SER A 138 -6.04 3.00 -1.07
C SER A 138 -7.30 3.05 -0.22
N LEU A 139 -8.43 2.59 -0.77
CA LEU A 139 -9.71 2.53 -0.06
C LEU A 139 -9.69 1.48 1.08
N LEU A 140 -9.14 0.30 0.83
CA LEU A 140 -8.96 -0.73 1.85
C LEU A 140 -8.04 -0.25 2.97
N GLY A 141 -6.99 0.49 2.63
CA GLY A 141 -6.11 1.13 3.59
C GLY A 141 -6.83 2.13 4.48
N ALA A 142 -7.70 2.98 3.92
CA ALA A 142 -8.55 3.88 4.69
C ALA A 142 -9.44 3.13 5.68
N VAL A 143 -10.11 2.06 5.22
CA VAL A 143 -10.94 1.22 6.09
C VAL A 143 -10.12 0.59 7.21
N LEU A 144 -8.89 0.16 6.93
CA LEU A 144 -7.99 -0.42 7.94
C LEU A 144 -7.66 0.61 9.03
N VAL A 145 -7.28 1.84 8.64
CA VAL A 145 -6.97 2.94 9.57
C VAL A 145 -8.18 3.25 10.46
N LEU A 146 -9.36 3.44 9.86
CA LEU A 146 -10.60 3.77 10.61
C LEU A 146 -10.97 2.67 11.61
N LYS A 147 -10.84 1.39 11.23
CA LYS A 147 -11.14 0.27 12.15
C LYS A 147 -10.16 0.20 13.32
N THR A 148 -8.88 0.47 13.08
CA THR A 148 -7.86 0.43 14.12
C THR A 148 -8.06 1.58 15.11
N GLN A 149 -8.37 2.78 14.65
CA GLN A 149 -8.64 3.93 15.50
C GLN A 149 -9.89 3.74 16.40
N ARG A 150 -10.99 3.19 15.85
CA ARG A 150 -12.20 2.92 16.63
C ARG A 150 -11.95 1.94 17.78
N CYS A 151 -11.13 0.93 17.56
CA CYS A 151 -10.79 -0.04 18.60
C CYS A 151 -10.01 0.61 19.76
N SER A 152 -9.08 1.50 19.45
CA SER A 152 -8.28 2.24 20.44
C SER A 152 -9.12 3.20 21.29
N ILE A 153 -10.08 3.91 20.68
CA ILE A 153 -10.95 4.86 21.39
C ILE A 153 -11.85 4.14 22.41
N ILE A 154 -12.42 2.99 22.03
CA ILE A 154 -13.31 2.21 22.92
C ILE A 154 -12.54 1.70 24.16
N GLU A 155 -11.31 1.20 23.97
CA GLU A 155 -10.45 0.74 25.09
C GLU A 155 -10.12 1.88 26.06
N THR A 156 -9.84 3.08 25.54
CA THR A 156 -9.52 4.25 26.36
C THR A 156 -10.73 4.71 27.17
N THR A 157 -11.92 4.72 26.58
CA THR A 157 -13.16 5.14 27.25
C THR A 157 -13.55 4.17 28.38
N GLN A 158 -13.40 2.88 28.17
CA GLN A 158 -13.65 1.88 29.21
C GLN A 158 -12.65 1.94 30.38
N SER A 159 -11.37 2.24 30.08
CA SER A 159 -10.34 2.38 31.11
C SER A 159 -10.59 3.59 32.01
N THR A 160 -11.05 4.72 31.45
CA THR A 160 -11.38 5.92 32.25
C THR A 160 -12.66 5.77 33.06
N ALA A 161 -13.67 5.06 32.54
CA ALA A 161 -14.90 4.81 33.30
C ALA A 161 -14.66 3.91 34.54
N HIS A 162 -13.74 2.93 34.44
CA HIS A 162 -13.41 2.04 35.56
C HIS A 162 -12.46 2.67 36.59
N SER A 163 -11.77 3.76 36.26
CA SER A 163 -10.90 4.52 37.18
C SER A 163 -11.68 5.54 38.02
N ASN A 164 -12.91 5.90 37.62
CA ASN A 164 -13.74 6.91 38.28
C ASN A 164 -14.88 6.29 39.14
N SER A 165 -14.96 4.98 39.25
CA SER A 165 -15.86 4.21 40.13
C SER A 165 -15.10 3.60 41.32
#